data_1f917b2b528a38b6e5103155aed8cd4c
#
_entry.id   1f917b2b528a38b6e5103155aed8cd4c
#
_cell.length_a   1.000
_cell.length_b   1.000
_cell.length_c   1.000
_cell.angle_alpha   90.00
_cell.angle_beta   90.00
_cell.angle_gamma   90.00
#
_symmetry.space_group_name_H-M   'P 1'
#
loop_
_entity.id
_entity.type
_entity.pdbx_description
1 polymer ?
#
loop_
_entity_poly.entity_id
_entity_poly.type
_entity_poly.pdbx_seq_one_letter_code
_entity_poly.pdbx_strand_id
1 'polypeptide(L)'
;KVRLGSRVKIGYFAQEHENLNAANRMLDEIMQEFGLGEERARTLLGSFLFTGDDVYKVIGTLSGGEKARLALLKLMMTGANFLILDEPTNHLDIPAKEAVEEAIMAFPGTFLTVSHDRYFLDKVADRIIELSDGKLTNYVGNYSYYRDKKAASPVKAPAKAEKPAAKAAENMSSGTAKSRKVDNTRLIEKLELEITELEIMVKVAERQLNDPASHADLEASRALAEEYAATKEKLGSKYDKWLELTSEE
;
A
#
# COMPACT_ATOMS: atom_id res chain seq x y z
N LYS A 1 19.71 -3.83 -5.41
CA LYS A 1 20.41 -2.82 -4.58
C LYS A 1 19.40 -1.76 -4.18
N VAL A 2 19.13 -1.61 -2.88
CA VAL A 2 18.18 -0.62 -2.36
C VAL A 2 18.89 0.74 -2.20
N ARG A 3 18.20 1.82 -2.56
CA ARG A 3 18.69 3.20 -2.40
C ARG A 3 17.62 4.02 -1.68
N LEU A 4 17.96 4.55 -0.53
CA LEU A 4 17.05 5.39 0.27
C LEU A 4 17.29 6.87 -0.04
N GLY A 5 16.21 7.65 -0.07
CA GLY A 5 16.29 9.10 -0.15
C GLY A 5 16.82 9.72 1.15
N SER A 6 17.37 10.92 1.09
CA SER A 6 18.02 11.60 2.23
C SER A 6 17.08 11.96 3.39
N ARG A 7 15.77 12.05 3.15
CA ARG A 7 14.74 12.42 4.16
C ARG A 7 13.88 11.24 4.58
N VAL A 8 14.20 10.01 4.15
CA VAL A 8 13.42 8.83 4.50
C VAL A 8 13.76 8.41 5.92
N LYS A 9 12.72 8.38 6.77
CA LYS A 9 12.76 7.82 8.12
C LYS A 9 11.95 6.53 8.11
N ILE A 10 12.63 5.41 8.27
CA ILE A 10 12.01 4.09 8.22
C ILE A 10 11.50 3.72 9.61
N GLY A 11 10.25 3.24 9.67
CA GLY A 11 9.69 2.50 10.79
C GLY A 11 9.50 1.06 10.36
N TYR A 12 9.97 0.10 11.15
CA TYR A 12 9.81 -1.33 10.89
C TYR A 12 8.94 -1.98 11.95
N PHE A 13 7.88 -2.62 11.49
CA PHE A 13 6.99 -3.43 12.31
C PHE A 13 7.30 -4.90 12.07
N ALA A 14 7.98 -5.52 13.03
CA ALA A 14 8.29 -6.93 13.01
C ALA A 14 7.19 -7.75 13.70
N GLN A 15 7.12 -9.01 13.37
CA GLN A 15 6.21 -9.98 13.99
C GLN A 15 6.49 -10.16 15.50
N GLU A 16 7.70 -9.91 15.97
CA GLU A 16 8.07 -9.89 17.38
C GLU A 16 8.10 -8.44 17.89
N HIS A 17 7.28 -8.14 18.91
CA HIS A 17 7.07 -6.79 19.46
C HIS A 17 8.14 -6.44 20.51
N GLU A 18 9.41 -6.44 20.12
CA GLU A 18 10.57 -6.26 21.02
C GLU A 18 10.65 -4.87 21.66
N ASN A 19 9.91 -3.88 21.14
CA ASN A 19 10.02 -2.48 21.61
C ASN A 19 9.00 -2.09 22.69
N LEU A 20 8.38 -3.07 23.36
CA LEU A 20 7.41 -2.84 24.41
C LEU A 20 8.01 -3.15 25.78
N ASN A 21 7.96 -2.19 26.71
CA ASN A 21 8.37 -2.46 28.10
C ASN A 21 7.27 -3.22 28.85
N ALA A 22 7.47 -4.52 29.05
CA ALA A 22 6.50 -5.41 29.67
C ALA A 22 6.12 -5.00 31.12
N ALA A 23 6.94 -4.23 31.81
CA ALA A 23 6.68 -3.82 33.18
C ALA A 23 5.78 -2.57 33.29
N ASN A 24 5.69 -1.77 32.24
CA ASN A 24 4.93 -0.52 32.22
C ASN A 24 3.44 -0.76 31.97
N ARG A 25 2.59 0.17 32.40
CA ARG A 25 1.21 0.27 31.93
C ARG A 25 1.19 0.93 30.56
N MET A 26 0.22 0.57 29.71
CA MET A 26 0.11 1.14 28.36
C MET A 26 0.06 2.67 28.38
N LEU A 27 -0.78 3.25 29.24
CA LEU A 27 -0.93 4.70 29.34
C LEU A 27 0.38 5.39 29.72
N ASP A 28 1.05 4.87 30.75
CA ASP A 28 2.31 5.41 31.24
C ASP A 28 3.41 5.34 30.18
N GLU A 29 3.49 4.23 29.45
CA GLU A 29 4.42 4.02 28.34
C GLU A 29 4.25 5.09 27.26
N ILE A 30 3.01 5.31 26.79
CA ILE A 30 2.73 6.30 25.74
C ILE A 30 2.97 7.72 26.23
N MET A 31 2.58 8.04 27.46
CA MET A 31 2.81 9.37 28.04
C MET A 31 4.29 9.69 28.17
N GLN A 32 5.09 8.76 28.70
CA GLN A 32 6.51 8.95 28.93
C GLN A 32 7.32 9.01 27.65
N GLU A 33 7.08 8.10 26.70
CA GLU A 33 7.85 8.00 25.48
C GLU A 33 7.64 9.20 24.54
N PHE A 34 6.39 9.69 24.46
CA PHE A 34 6.03 10.77 23.54
C PHE A 34 5.79 12.12 24.21
N GLY A 35 5.98 12.21 25.52
CA GLY A 35 5.79 13.46 26.27
C GLY A 35 4.35 13.99 26.22
N LEU A 36 3.36 13.09 26.23
CA LEU A 36 1.94 13.42 26.09
C LEU A 36 1.24 13.54 27.44
N GLY A 37 0.24 14.43 27.50
CA GLY A 37 -0.72 14.45 28.60
C GLY A 37 -1.69 13.25 28.52
N GLU A 38 -2.31 12.92 29.67
CA GLU A 38 -3.19 11.75 29.81
C GLU A 38 -4.34 11.74 28.78
N GLU A 39 -5.03 12.87 28.60
CA GLU A 39 -6.16 12.97 27.66
C GLU A 39 -5.78 12.60 26.24
N ARG A 40 -4.64 13.13 25.76
CA ARG A 40 -4.14 12.86 24.41
C ARG A 40 -3.65 11.43 24.27
N ALA A 41 -2.99 10.88 25.26
CA ALA A 41 -2.55 9.49 25.29
C ALA A 41 -3.75 8.53 25.26
N ARG A 42 -4.82 8.82 26.03
CA ARG A 42 -6.08 8.06 25.99
C ARG A 42 -6.77 8.13 24.63
N THR A 43 -6.81 9.30 23.99
CA THR A 43 -7.38 9.46 22.64
C THR A 43 -6.64 8.59 21.62
N LEU A 44 -5.31 8.59 21.66
CA LEU A 44 -4.48 7.75 20.78
C LEU A 44 -4.68 6.26 21.05
N LEU A 45 -4.69 5.84 22.31
CA LEU A 45 -4.97 4.45 22.68
C LEU A 45 -6.39 4.04 22.24
N GLY A 46 -7.37 4.94 22.38
CA GLY A 46 -8.75 4.71 21.96
C GLY A 46 -8.89 4.46 20.46
N SER A 47 -8.11 5.14 19.60
CA SER A 47 -8.10 4.90 18.16
C SER A 47 -7.58 3.51 17.78
N PHE A 48 -6.89 2.83 18.69
CA PHE A 48 -6.46 1.44 18.56
C PHE A 48 -7.27 0.48 19.44
N LEU A 49 -8.50 0.87 19.81
CA LEU A 49 -9.48 0.08 20.59
C LEU A 49 -9.03 -0.26 22.02
N PHE A 50 -8.17 0.56 22.63
CA PHE A 50 -7.89 0.47 24.05
C PHE A 50 -8.76 1.50 24.79
N THR A 51 -9.88 1.04 25.38
CA THR A 51 -10.90 1.91 25.97
C THR A 51 -11.07 1.64 27.47
N GLY A 52 -11.63 2.62 28.17
CA GLY A 52 -11.94 2.48 29.59
C GLY A 52 -10.72 2.14 30.43
N ASP A 53 -10.80 1.05 31.18
CA ASP A 53 -9.73 0.57 32.08
C ASP A 53 -8.61 -0.21 31.37
N ASP A 54 -8.80 -0.54 30.10
CA ASP A 54 -7.76 -1.25 29.33
C ASP A 54 -6.45 -0.48 29.29
N VAL A 55 -6.50 0.84 29.22
CA VAL A 55 -5.32 1.70 29.16
C VAL A 55 -4.38 1.55 30.37
N TYR A 56 -4.89 1.04 31.48
CA TYR A 56 -4.11 0.79 32.70
C TYR A 56 -3.53 -0.62 32.79
N LYS A 57 -3.83 -1.51 31.83
CA LYS A 57 -3.24 -2.85 31.78
C LYS A 57 -1.73 -2.77 31.67
N VAL A 58 -1.05 -3.68 32.35
CA VAL A 58 0.39 -3.86 32.24
C VAL A 58 0.71 -4.54 30.92
N ILE A 59 1.64 -3.99 30.14
CA ILE A 59 1.97 -4.44 28.79
C ILE A 59 2.34 -5.94 28.74
N GLY A 60 3.01 -6.43 29.79
CA GLY A 60 3.35 -7.86 29.89
C GLY A 60 2.13 -8.79 29.89
N THR A 61 0.96 -8.33 30.34
CA THR A 61 -0.27 -9.11 30.45
C THR A 61 -1.15 -9.06 29.18
N LEU A 62 -0.77 -8.24 28.22
CA LEU A 62 -1.51 -8.09 26.97
C LEU A 62 -1.43 -9.34 26.11
N SER A 63 -2.53 -9.65 25.41
CA SER A 63 -2.55 -10.65 24.34
C SER A 63 -1.61 -10.27 23.19
N GLY A 64 -1.27 -11.21 22.33
CA GLY A 64 -0.45 -10.95 21.14
C GLY A 64 -1.04 -9.87 20.25
N GLY A 65 -2.36 -9.87 20.02
CA GLY A 65 -3.06 -8.87 19.23
C GLY A 65 -3.07 -7.48 19.88
N GLU A 66 -3.24 -7.39 21.21
CA GLU A 66 -3.12 -6.12 21.94
C GLU A 66 -1.71 -5.55 21.85
N LYS A 67 -0.68 -6.40 21.99
CA LYS A 67 0.73 -5.99 21.82
C LYS A 67 1.00 -5.50 20.41
N ALA A 68 0.48 -6.17 19.38
CA ALA A 68 0.62 -5.75 17.99
C ALA A 68 0.03 -4.37 17.74
N ARG A 69 -1.19 -4.11 18.19
CA ARG A 69 -1.83 -2.79 18.08
C ARG A 69 -1.05 -1.68 18.80
N LEU A 70 -0.59 -1.98 20.03
CA LEU A 70 0.21 -1.01 20.81
C LEU A 70 1.55 -0.72 20.14
N ALA A 71 2.23 -1.74 19.60
CA ALA A 71 3.50 -1.57 18.89
C ALA A 71 3.33 -0.77 17.60
N LEU A 72 2.24 -0.99 16.85
CA LEU A 72 1.93 -0.22 15.66
C LEU A 72 1.61 1.24 15.99
N LEU A 73 0.82 1.50 17.04
CA LEU A 73 0.58 2.86 17.53
C LEU A 73 1.91 3.56 17.87
N LYS A 74 2.78 2.93 18.63
CA LYS A 74 4.10 3.50 18.98
C LYS A 74 4.90 3.79 17.71
N LEU A 75 4.96 2.85 16.77
CA LEU A 75 5.68 3.01 15.53
C LEU A 75 5.20 4.22 14.72
N MET A 76 3.89 4.41 14.59
CA MET A 76 3.32 5.55 13.87
C MET A 76 3.64 6.90 14.54
N MET A 77 3.82 6.90 15.86
CA MET A 77 4.19 8.09 16.64
C MET A 77 5.67 8.47 16.55
N THR A 78 6.56 7.60 16.03
CA THR A 78 8.02 7.87 15.93
C THR A 78 8.38 8.96 14.92
N GLY A 79 7.41 9.44 14.13
CA GLY A 79 7.64 10.38 13.04
C GLY A 79 8.32 9.74 11.82
N ALA A 80 8.21 8.42 11.68
CA ALA A 80 8.57 7.72 10.45
C ALA A 80 7.69 8.21 9.29
N ASN A 81 8.24 8.28 8.08
CA ASN A 81 7.50 8.61 6.86
C ASN A 81 7.51 7.48 5.83
N PHE A 82 8.17 6.38 6.17
CA PHE A 82 8.13 5.13 5.42
C PHE A 82 8.02 3.96 6.40
N LEU A 83 6.89 3.23 6.35
CA LEU A 83 6.67 2.07 7.20
C LEU A 83 6.93 0.78 6.41
N ILE A 84 7.60 -0.17 7.04
CA ILE A 84 7.72 -1.55 6.57
C ILE A 84 6.94 -2.40 7.56
N LEU A 85 5.87 -3.06 7.08
CA LEU A 85 4.93 -3.82 7.89
C LEU A 85 4.99 -5.29 7.48
N ASP A 86 5.40 -6.15 8.39
CA ASP A 86 5.46 -7.60 8.18
C ASP A 86 4.31 -8.27 8.92
N GLU A 87 3.31 -8.77 8.16
CA GLU A 87 2.08 -9.42 8.63
C GLU A 87 1.35 -8.62 9.74
N PRO A 88 1.01 -7.32 9.50
CA PRO A 88 0.51 -6.42 10.55
C PRO A 88 -0.88 -6.81 11.10
N THR A 89 -1.62 -7.65 10.39
CA THR A 89 -2.95 -8.12 10.79
C THR A 89 -2.94 -9.56 11.34
N ASN A 90 -1.75 -10.17 11.45
CA ASN A 90 -1.65 -11.55 11.92
C ASN A 90 -2.06 -11.67 13.39
N HIS A 91 -2.79 -12.72 13.73
CA HIS A 91 -3.33 -13.00 15.08
C HIS A 91 -4.29 -11.95 15.65
N LEU A 92 -4.82 -11.03 14.81
CA LEU A 92 -5.83 -10.06 15.21
C LEU A 92 -7.23 -10.61 15.00
N ASP A 93 -8.15 -10.28 15.91
CA ASP A 93 -9.59 -10.43 15.69
C ASP A 93 -10.11 -9.38 14.69
N ILE A 94 -11.35 -9.55 14.21
CA ILE A 94 -11.91 -8.68 13.16
C ILE A 94 -11.91 -7.20 13.57
N PRO A 95 -12.40 -6.79 14.76
CA PRO A 95 -12.37 -5.38 15.16
C PRO A 95 -10.95 -4.79 15.23
N ALA A 96 -9.97 -5.59 15.70
CA ALA A 96 -8.58 -5.17 15.77
C ALA A 96 -7.94 -5.00 14.39
N LYS A 97 -8.29 -5.87 13.43
CA LYS A 97 -7.87 -5.72 12.02
C LYS A 97 -8.40 -4.41 11.43
N GLU A 98 -9.69 -4.13 11.61
CA GLU A 98 -10.31 -2.90 11.12
C GLU A 98 -9.63 -1.64 11.69
N ALA A 99 -9.32 -1.63 12.99
CA ALA A 99 -8.61 -0.51 13.62
C ALA A 99 -7.18 -0.31 13.04
N VAL A 100 -6.46 -1.41 12.79
CA VAL A 100 -5.13 -1.38 12.18
C VAL A 100 -5.21 -0.89 10.72
N GLU A 101 -6.18 -1.35 9.95
CA GLU A 101 -6.44 -0.91 8.58
C GLU A 101 -6.72 0.59 8.51
N GLU A 102 -7.62 1.10 9.36
CA GLU A 102 -7.93 2.52 9.46
C GLU A 102 -6.70 3.36 9.83
N ALA A 103 -5.91 2.89 10.79
CA ALA A 103 -4.69 3.56 11.19
C ALA A 103 -3.67 3.64 10.04
N ILE A 104 -3.48 2.54 9.29
CA ILE A 104 -2.57 2.48 8.13
C ILE A 104 -3.08 3.40 7.01
N MET A 105 -4.38 3.42 6.74
CA MET A 105 -4.98 4.31 5.73
C MET A 105 -4.89 5.79 6.11
N ALA A 106 -4.91 6.10 7.41
CA ALA A 106 -4.73 7.45 7.92
C ALA A 106 -3.25 7.89 7.98
N PHE A 107 -2.31 6.98 7.78
CA PHE A 107 -0.88 7.30 7.83
C PHE A 107 -0.48 8.23 6.67
N PRO A 108 0.14 9.40 6.96
CA PRO A 108 0.42 10.42 5.94
C PRO A 108 1.66 10.11 5.09
N GLY A 109 2.33 8.99 5.32
CA GLY A 109 3.55 8.57 4.62
C GLY A 109 3.31 7.43 3.64
N THR A 110 4.40 6.82 3.21
CA THR A 110 4.39 5.61 2.38
C THR A 110 4.56 4.38 3.27
N PHE A 111 3.91 3.28 2.93
CA PHE A 111 4.17 2.01 3.58
C PHE A 111 4.41 0.89 2.55
N LEU A 112 5.21 -0.08 2.95
CA LEU A 112 5.42 -1.34 2.28
C LEU A 112 4.96 -2.44 3.23
N THR A 113 4.00 -3.24 2.80
CA THR A 113 3.50 -4.35 3.63
C THR A 113 3.68 -5.69 2.94
N VAL A 114 3.98 -6.71 3.75
CA VAL A 114 3.89 -8.13 3.37
C VAL A 114 2.71 -8.69 4.16
N SER A 115 1.73 -9.29 3.48
CA SER A 115 0.61 -9.93 4.15
C SER A 115 0.02 -11.07 3.32
N HIS A 116 -0.52 -12.07 4.01
CA HIS A 116 -1.33 -13.14 3.44
C HIS A 116 -2.83 -12.82 3.49
N ASP A 117 -3.23 -11.75 4.18
CA ASP A 117 -4.60 -11.30 4.29
C ASP A 117 -5.02 -10.53 3.04
N ARG A 118 -5.79 -11.20 2.18
CA ARG A 118 -6.23 -10.65 0.89
C ARG A 118 -7.19 -9.48 1.05
N TYR A 119 -8.03 -9.49 2.08
CA TYR A 119 -8.97 -8.41 2.37
C TYR A 119 -8.22 -7.15 2.80
N PHE A 120 -7.25 -7.33 3.69
CA PHE A 120 -6.35 -6.27 4.10
C PHE A 120 -5.62 -5.66 2.89
N LEU A 121 -4.96 -6.49 2.05
CA LEU A 121 -4.26 -6.00 0.87
C LEU A 121 -5.19 -5.30 -0.14
N ASP A 122 -6.41 -5.79 -0.30
CA ASP A 122 -7.37 -5.17 -1.21
C ASP A 122 -7.84 -3.79 -0.73
N LYS A 123 -7.94 -3.60 0.59
CA LYS A 123 -8.38 -2.36 1.22
C LYS A 123 -7.29 -1.28 1.29
N VAL A 124 -6.05 -1.67 1.60
CA VAL A 124 -4.99 -0.70 1.93
C VAL A 124 -3.97 -0.50 0.82
N ALA A 125 -3.81 -1.44 -0.12
CA ALA A 125 -2.75 -1.38 -1.12
C ALA A 125 -3.20 -0.64 -2.38
N ASP A 126 -2.45 0.39 -2.77
CA ASP A 126 -2.57 1.07 -4.07
C ASP A 126 -1.71 0.39 -5.14
N ARG A 127 -0.78 -0.48 -4.73
CA ARG A 127 0.18 -1.13 -5.62
C ARG A 127 0.60 -2.49 -5.07
N ILE A 128 0.64 -3.51 -5.92
CA ILE A 128 1.12 -4.85 -5.58
C ILE A 128 2.44 -5.11 -6.30
N ILE A 129 3.43 -5.58 -5.56
CA ILE A 129 4.73 -6.01 -6.12
C ILE A 129 4.83 -7.52 -5.95
N GLU A 130 4.78 -8.24 -7.05
CA GLU A 130 4.96 -9.68 -7.07
C GLU A 130 6.45 -10.03 -7.21
N LEU A 131 6.96 -10.85 -6.29
CA LEU A 131 8.28 -11.45 -6.41
C LEU A 131 8.13 -12.91 -6.86
N SER A 132 8.52 -13.22 -8.10
CA SER A 132 8.51 -14.58 -8.66
C SER A 132 9.79 -14.82 -9.45
N ASP A 133 10.42 -15.99 -9.23
CA ASP A 133 11.65 -16.40 -9.92
C ASP A 133 12.79 -15.37 -9.90
N GLY A 134 12.91 -14.62 -8.79
CA GLY A 134 13.90 -13.57 -8.61
C GLY A 134 13.63 -12.29 -9.41
N LYS A 135 12.43 -12.15 -9.98
CA LYS A 135 11.98 -10.96 -10.70
C LYS A 135 10.87 -10.27 -9.91
N LEU A 136 10.90 -8.94 -9.93
CA LEU A 136 9.84 -8.10 -9.39
C LEU A 136 8.92 -7.67 -10.54
N THR A 137 7.63 -7.94 -10.39
CA THR A 137 6.59 -7.47 -11.30
C THR A 137 5.67 -6.52 -10.53
N ASN A 138 5.45 -5.34 -11.07
CA ASN A 138 4.68 -4.29 -10.44
C ASN A 138 3.26 -4.23 -11.04
N TYR A 139 2.25 -4.26 -10.17
CA TYR A 139 0.84 -4.10 -10.53
C TYR A 139 0.31 -2.89 -9.79
N VAL A 140 -0.09 -1.87 -10.52
CA VAL A 140 -0.66 -0.67 -9.93
C VAL A 140 -2.16 -0.89 -9.77
N GLY A 141 -2.61 -0.94 -8.54
CA GLY A 141 -3.95 -1.29 -8.15
C GLY A 141 -3.95 -2.19 -6.90
N ASN A 142 -5.15 -2.49 -6.41
CA ASN A 142 -5.36 -3.33 -5.25
C ASN A 142 -5.15 -4.83 -5.56
N TYR A 143 -5.36 -5.67 -4.55
CA TYR A 143 -5.16 -7.11 -4.69
C TYR A 143 -6.13 -7.75 -5.71
N SER A 144 -7.37 -7.31 -5.78
CA SER A 144 -8.36 -7.79 -6.75
C SER A 144 -7.92 -7.51 -8.19
N TYR A 145 -7.41 -6.31 -8.46
CA TYR A 145 -6.85 -5.97 -9.77
C TYR A 145 -5.67 -6.86 -10.15
N TYR A 146 -4.71 -7.04 -9.23
CA TYR A 146 -3.57 -7.96 -9.43
C TYR A 146 -4.04 -9.37 -9.80
N ARG A 147 -4.97 -9.93 -9.03
CA ARG A 147 -5.52 -11.27 -9.26
C ARG A 147 -6.14 -11.40 -10.64
N ASP A 148 -6.95 -10.42 -11.04
CA ASP A 148 -7.67 -10.45 -12.31
C ASP A 148 -6.71 -10.32 -13.50
N LYS A 149 -5.69 -9.47 -13.41
CA LYS A 149 -4.61 -9.37 -14.42
C LYS A 149 -3.80 -10.67 -14.51
N LYS A 150 -3.49 -11.29 -13.39
CA LYS A 150 -2.75 -12.57 -13.36
C LYS A 150 -3.58 -13.71 -13.95
N ALA A 151 -4.90 -13.75 -13.71
CA ALA A 151 -5.80 -14.74 -14.30
C ALA A 151 -5.98 -14.54 -15.82
N ALA A 152 -5.96 -13.29 -16.30
CA ALA A 152 -6.06 -12.95 -17.71
C ALA A 152 -4.76 -13.19 -18.49
N SER A 153 -3.61 -13.30 -17.82
CA SER A 153 -2.34 -13.61 -18.46
C SER A 153 -2.29 -15.11 -18.80
N PRO A 154 -2.16 -15.53 -20.08
CA PRO A 154 -2.07 -16.95 -20.43
C PRO A 154 -0.80 -17.53 -19.77
N VAL A 155 -0.99 -18.60 -19.02
CA VAL A 155 0.10 -19.43 -18.45
C VAL A 155 1.02 -19.83 -19.58
N LYS A 156 2.18 -19.22 -19.73
CA LYS A 156 3.25 -19.75 -20.57
C LYS A 156 3.73 -21.04 -19.92
N ALA A 157 3.28 -22.17 -20.49
CA ALA A 157 3.87 -23.47 -20.21
C ALA A 157 5.39 -23.41 -20.47
N PRO A 158 6.22 -24.15 -19.71
CA PRO A 158 7.66 -24.09 -19.84
C PRO A 158 8.08 -24.52 -21.26
N ALA A 159 8.57 -23.59 -22.04
CA ALA A 159 9.17 -23.86 -23.33
C ALA A 159 10.47 -24.65 -23.11
N LYS A 160 10.51 -25.85 -23.67
CA LYS A 160 11.71 -26.68 -23.78
C LYS A 160 12.84 -25.89 -24.43
N ALA A 161 14.02 -26.02 -23.84
CA ALA A 161 15.25 -25.51 -24.37
C ALA A 161 15.54 -26.07 -25.75
N GLU A 162 15.73 -25.22 -26.73
CA GLU A 162 16.53 -25.50 -27.92
C GLU A 162 17.61 -24.45 -28.07
N LYS A 163 18.83 -24.94 -28.21
CA LYS A 163 20.09 -24.21 -28.34
C LYS A 163 20.43 -24.00 -29.82
N PRO A 164 21.53 -23.34 -30.19
CA PRO A 164 21.54 -22.09 -30.93
C PRO A 164 22.10 -22.27 -32.35
N ALA A 165 21.85 -21.32 -33.23
CA ALA A 165 22.68 -21.19 -34.44
C ALA A 165 23.07 -19.71 -34.64
N ALA A 166 24.35 -19.52 -34.71
CA ALA A 166 25.05 -18.27 -34.96
C ALA A 166 24.94 -17.81 -36.40
N LYS A 167 25.00 -16.50 -36.64
CA LYS A 167 25.94 -15.74 -37.50
C LYS A 167 25.41 -14.32 -37.76
N ALA A 168 26.15 -13.38 -37.28
CA ALA A 168 26.99 -12.36 -37.97
C ALA A 168 26.27 -11.43 -38.97
N ALA A 169 26.32 -10.15 -38.70
CA ALA A 169 26.93 -9.03 -39.39
C ALA A 169 26.27 -7.71 -39.02
N GLU A 170 27.01 -6.92 -38.30
CA GLU A 170 27.62 -5.61 -38.67
C GLU A 170 26.66 -4.46 -39.10
N ASN A 171 26.73 -3.46 -38.25
CA ASN A 171 26.92 -2.02 -38.55
C ASN A 171 25.73 -1.09 -38.79
N MET A 172 25.86 0.02 -38.07
CA MET A 172 25.31 1.37 -38.29
C MET A 172 23.88 1.67 -37.81
N SER A 173 23.77 2.27 -36.61
CA SER A 173 23.31 3.67 -36.48
C SER A 173 23.20 4.11 -35.01
N SER A 174 24.18 4.87 -34.56
CA SER A 174 24.26 5.42 -33.18
C SER A 174 23.51 6.76 -33.00
N GLY A 175 22.51 7.07 -33.82
CA GLY A 175 21.79 8.35 -33.78
C GLY A 175 20.35 8.31 -33.29
N THR A 176 19.68 7.14 -33.36
CA THR A 176 18.22 7.04 -33.08
C THR A 176 17.87 6.60 -31.66
N ALA A 177 18.80 6.03 -30.91
CA ALA A 177 18.53 5.53 -29.55
C ALA A 177 18.42 6.64 -28.48
N LYS A 178 19.18 7.73 -28.64
CA LYS A 178 19.14 8.86 -27.68
C LYS A 178 17.86 9.71 -27.80
N SER A 179 17.31 9.87 -29.02
CA SER A 179 16.06 10.61 -29.24
C SER A 179 14.87 9.84 -28.72
N ARG A 180 14.78 8.53 -28.93
CA ARG A 180 13.70 7.68 -28.40
C ARG A 180 13.67 7.60 -26.88
N LYS A 181 14.83 7.56 -26.19
CA LYS A 181 14.86 7.57 -24.72
C LYS A 181 14.36 8.88 -24.11
N VAL A 182 14.66 10.02 -24.71
CA VAL A 182 14.17 11.34 -24.22
C VAL A 182 12.67 11.50 -24.46
N ASP A 183 12.16 10.99 -25.57
CA ASP A 183 10.73 11.03 -25.88
C ASP A 183 9.92 10.07 -24.98
N ASN A 184 10.46 8.89 -24.67
CA ASN A 184 9.82 7.95 -23.74
C ASN A 184 9.77 8.50 -22.31
N THR A 185 10.83 9.14 -21.82
CA THR A 185 10.85 9.75 -20.47
C THR A 185 9.77 10.82 -20.33
N ARG A 186 9.64 11.71 -21.32
CA ARG A 186 8.58 12.73 -21.32
C ARG A 186 7.17 12.15 -21.42
N LEU A 187 7.02 11.05 -22.14
CA LEU A 187 5.74 10.36 -22.27
C LEU A 187 5.36 9.66 -20.97
N ILE A 188 6.33 9.07 -20.28
CA ILE A 188 6.16 8.46 -18.95
C ILE A 188 5.74 9.52 -17.93
N GLU A 189 6.46 10.65 -17.85
CA GLU A 189 6.12 11.76 -16.95
C GLU A 189 4.69 12.28 -17.18
N LYS A 190 4.29 12.42 -18.46
CA LYS A 190 2.93 12.84 -18.81
C LYS A 190 1.88 11.81 -18.40
N LEU A 191 2.16 10.52 -18.61
CA LEU A 191 1.25 9.43 -18.20
C LEU A 191 1.12 9.36 -16.68
N GLU A 192 2.20 9.56 -15.92
CA GLU A 192 2.18 9.61 -14.46
C GLU A 192 1.29 10.75 -13.93
N LEU A 193 1.31 11.90 -14.60
CA LEU A 193 0.46 13.04 -14.26
C LEU A 193 -1.02 12.72 -14.54
N GLU A 194 -1.33 12.16 -15.73
CA GLU A 194 -2.69 11.75 -16.10
C GLU A 194 -3.23 10.64 -15.19
N ILE A 195 -2.37 9.71 -14.76
CA ILE A 195 -2.71 8.65 -13.80
C ILE A 195 -3.07 9.27 -12.45
N THR A 196 -2.25 10.20 -11.94
CA THR A 196 -2.49 10.88 -10.68
C THR A 196 -3.82 11.64 -10.68
N GLU A 197 -4.14 12.34 -11.77
CA GLU A 197 -5.43 13.03 -11.92
C GLU A 197 -6.61 12.06 -11.88
N LEU A 198 -6.52 10.95 -12.61
CA LEU A 198 -7.58 9.92 -12.64
C LEU A 198 -7.73 9.21 -11.29
N GLU A 199 -6.65 8.98 -10.54
CA GLU A 199 -6.71 8.44 -9.18
C GLU A 199 -7.47 9.35 -8.23
N ILE A 200 -7.22 10.67 -8.31
CA ILE A 200 -7.95 11.65 -7.49
C ILE A 200 -9.44 11.62 -7.85
N MET A 201 -9.78 11.56 -9.14
CA MET A 201 -11.18 11.50 -9.59
C MET A 201 -11.88 10.22 -9.11
N VAL A 202 -11.22 9.07 -9.19
CA VAL A 202 -11.73 7.80 -8.66
C VAL A 202 -11.99 7.87 -7.16
N LYS A 203 -11.03 8.40 -6.38
CA LYS A 203 -11.18 8.57 -4.92
C LYS A 203 -12.32 9.53 -4.55
N VAL A 204 -12.50 10.60 -5.31
CA VAL A 204 -13.62 11.55 -5.09
C VAL A 204 -14.95 10.89 -5.38
N ALA A 205 -15.09 10.20 -6.51
CA ALA A 205 -16.30 9.50 -6.89
C ALA A 205 -16.64 8.36 -5.90
N GLU A 206 -15.64 7.65 -5.41
CA GLU A 206 -15.80 6.59 -4.40
C GLU A 206 -16.30 7.14 -3.06
N ARG A 207 -15.79 8.27 -2.61
CA ARG A 207 -16.30 8.96 -1.42
C ARG A 207 -17.75 9.41 -1.59
N GLN A 208 -18.10 9.94 -2.75
CA GLN A 208 -19.47 10.36 -3.05
C GLN A 208 -20.43 9.18 -3.13
N LEU A 209 -20.00 8.04 -3.68
CA LEU A 209 -20.79 6.81 -3.70
C LEU A 209 -21.02 6.21 -2.32
N ASN A 210 -20.08 6.39 -1.40
CA ASN A 210 -20.18 5.90 -0.02
C ASN A 210 -20.91 6.88 0.92
N ASP A 211 -21.25 8.09 0.47
CA ASP A 211 -22.00 9.06 1.27
C ASP A 211 -23.48 8.68 1.29
N PRO A 212 -24.11 8.44 2.46
CA PRO A 212 -25.54 8.16 2.57
C PRO A 212 -26.45 9.22 1.92
N ALA A 213 -26.00 10.47 1.85
CA ALA A 213 -26.75 11.55 1.22
C ALA A 213 -26.86 11.38 -0.32
N SER A 214 -25.89 10.72 -0.94
CA SER A 214 -25.88 10.46 -2.39
C SER A 214 -26.93 9.44 -2.82
N HIS A 215 -27.43 8.62 -1.89
CA HIS A 215 -28.46 7.60 -2.17
C HIS A 215 -29.88 8.14 -2.15
N ALA A 216 -30.07 9.42 -1.83
CA ALA A 216 -31.40 10.05 -1.82
C ALA A 216 -31.98 10.24 -3.23
N ASP A 217 -31.12 10.33 -4.25
CA ASP A 217 -31.52 10.43 -5.66
C ASP A 217 -30.95 9.25 -6.46
N LEU A 218 -31.84 8.38 -6.91
CA LEU A 218 -31.50 7.13 -7.59
C LEU A 218 -30.86 7.38 -8.97
N GLU A 219 -31.28 8.44 -9.70
CA GLU A 219 -30.71 8.78 -11.00
C GLU A 219 -29.31 9.36 -10.86
N ALA A 220 -29.12 10.24 -9.87
CA ALA A 220 -27.80 10.81 -9.58
C ALA A 220 -26.81 9.75 -9.10
N SER A 221 -27.23 8.80 -8.24
CA SER A 221 -26.41 7.67 -7.80
C SER A 221 -26.00 6.77 -8.95
N ARG A 222 -26.90 6.53 -9.90
CA ARG A 222 -26.61 5.70 -11.08
C ARG A 222 -25.61 6.38 -12.02
N ALA A 223 -25.79 7.68 -12.30
CA ALA A 223 -24.87 8.46 -13.10
C ALA A 223 -23.45 8.50 -12.49
N LEU A 224 -23.37 8.68 -11.17
CA LEU A 224 -22.12 8.68 -10.43
C LEU A 224 -21.42 7.30 -10.49
N ALA A 225 -22.16 6.21 -10.40
CA ALA A 225 -21.62 4.86 -10.52
C ALA A 225 -21.11 4.56 -11.94
N GLU A 226 -21.79 5.05 -12.97
CA GLU A 226 -21.33 4.95 -14.37
C GLU A 226 -20.06 5.77 -14.60
N GLU A 227 -19.98 6.99 -14.06
CA GLU A 227 -18.80 7.84 -14.13
C GLU A 227 -17.60 7.23 -13.40
N TYR A 228 -17.82 6.66 -12.20
CA TYR A 228 -16.80 5.91 -11.45
C TYR A 228 -16.25 4.74 -12.26
N ALA A 229 -17.13 3.91 -12.85
CA ALA A 229 -16.73 2.77 -13.65
C ALA A 229 -15.92 3.18 -14.89
N ALA A 230 -16.38 4.21 -15.61
CA ALA A 230 -15.68 4.74 -16.79
C ALA A 230 -14.31 5.35 -16.44
N THR A 231 -14.21 6.05 -15.31
CA THR A 231 -12.95 6.65 -14.85
C THR A 231 -11.96 5.57 -14.42
N LYS A 232 -12.44 4.52 -13.75
CA LYS A 232 -11.63 3.36 -13.34
C LYS A 232 -11.10 2.57 -14.55
N GLU A 233 -11.89 2.41 -15.60
CA GLU A 233 -11.46 1.78 -16.86
C GLU A 233 -10.38 2.61 -17.58
N LYS A 234 -10.57 3.94 -17.65
CA LYS A 234 -9.56 4.86 -18.19
C LYS A 234 -8.25 4.79 -17.41
N LEU A 235 -8.33 4.78 -16.08
CA LEU A 235 -7.18 4.64 -15.20
C LEU A 235 -6.43 3.33 -15.51
N GLY A 236 -7.13 2.20 -15.61
CA GLY A 236 -6.52 0.92 -15.97
C GLY A 236 -5.78 0.97 -17.31
N SER A 237 -6.39 1.57 -18.34
CA SER A 237 -5.77 1.68 -19.67
C SER A 237 -4.51 2.57 -19.69
N LYS A 238 -4.47 3.62 -18.84
CA LYS A 238 -3.29 4.48 -18.68
C LYS A 238 -2.16 3.77 -17.98
N TYR A 239 -2.47 2.97 -16.98
CA TYR A 239 -1.49 2.13 -16.31
C TYR A 239 -0.89 1.07 -17.23
N ASP A 240 -1.72 0.43 -18.08
CA ASP A 240 -1.22 -0.55 -19.05
C ASP A 240 -0.19 0.08 -20.00
N LYS A 241 -0.47 1.30 -20.50
CA LYS A 241 0.47 2.07 -21.33
C LYS A 241 1.75 2.46 -20.61
N TRP A 242 1.61 2.87 -19.35
CA TRP A 242 2.77 3.23 -18.53
C TRP A 242 3.67 2.01 -18.28
N LEU A 243 3.08 0.83 -18.04
CA LEU A 243 3.80 -0.44 -17.88
C LEU A 243 4.51 -0.87 -19.18
N GLU A 244 3.88 -0.73 -20.34
CA GLU A 244 4.52 -1.01 -21.63
C GLU A 244 5.78 -0.17 -21.81
N LEU A 245 5.68 1.14 -21.56
CA LEU A 245 6.80 2.07 -21.75
C LEU A 245 7.93 1.88 -20.74
N THR A 246 7.62 1.48 -19.50
CA THR A 246 8.61 1.23 -18.44
C THR A 246 9.24 -0.16 -18.51
N SER A 247 8.62 -1.13 -19.19
CA SER A 247 9.16 -2.48 -19.40
C SER A 247 10.14 -2.60 -20.57
N GLU A 248 10.21 -1.58 -21.45
CA GLU A 248 11.15 -1.51 -22.58
C GLU A 248 12.52 -0.87 -22.22
N GLU A 249 12.73 -0.45 -20.96
CA GLU A 249 14.02 0.02 -20.42
C GLU A 249 14.85 -1.13 -19.80
#